data_75c2a1cf283a4192df1c742656676ace
#
_entry.id   75c2a1cf283a4192df1c742656676ace
#
_cell.length_a   1.000
_cell.length_b   1.000
_cell.length_c   1.000
_cell.angle_alpha   90.00
_cell.angle_beta   90.00
_cell.angle_gamma   90.00
#
_symmetry.space_group_name_H-M   'P 1'
#
loop_
_entity.id
_entity.type
_entity.pdbx_description
1 polymer ?
#
loop_
_entity_poly.entity_id
_entity_poly.type
_entity_poly.pdbx_seq_one_letter_code
_entity_poly.pdbx_strand_id
1 'polypeptide(L)'
;GIYATEFAQLLAGSPLGRSVYASTNALSIASGRVSFALGLQGPCASFETACSASLVAGHSAARALQHTECSAHLAAGVNLMLLQASSIGMAVAGMTSVAGRCHTFDSRADGFCRGEGCSAGVVSRISETWHVILRGSAVRQDGRSASLTAPNGQAQQGLLRGALQDASLQAQAISGNETHGTGTALGDPIEAGSLAAAVLAEQRPGGAVVCGSIKANLGHGESTAGVSGLLRLALGLANGEAPSNAQLHALNPHVRSATRSMPNVMPCQLTRGRMVLGAQAMENGGVSSFGYSGTIAHVVLALGGCGAQKAAVSPAFERQPHPLLGYHRRAFAWRDTTASTGSGRTRMHSVCWA
;
A
#
# COMPACT_ATOMS: atom_id res chain seq x y z
N GLY A 1 9.33 3.70 1.39
CA GLY A 1 8.51 3.92 2.59
C GLY A 1 8.97 3.06 3.74
N ILE A 2 9.18 3.64 4.89
CA ILE A 2 9.72 2.92 6.05
C ILE A 2 9.11 3.48 7.34
N TYR A 3 8.95 2.61 8.33
CA TYR A 3 8.63 2.95 9.71
C TYR A 3 9.56 2.11 10.60
N ALA A 4 10.63 2.71 11.14
CA ALA A 4 11.79 1.94 11.57
C ALA A 4 12.21 2.14 13.05
N THR A 5 11.31 2.60 13.91
CA THR A 5 11.65 2.85 15.32
C THR A 5 11.93 1.55 16.10
N GLU A 6 11.25 0.46 15.78
CA GLU A 6 11.35 -0.81 16.53
C GLU A 6 12.74 -1.45 16.39
N PHE A 7 13.29 -1.49 15.17
CA PHE A 7 14.62 -2.05 14.96
C PHE A 7 15.71 -1.24 15.63
N ALA A 8 15.60 0.08 15.65
CA ALA A 8 16.53 0.95 16.37
C ALA A 8 16.50 0.71 17.88
N GLN A 9 15.30 0.53 18.45
CA GLN A 9 15.14 0.23 19.88
C GLN A 9 15.70 -1.14 20.25
N LEU A 10 15.49 -2.17 19.43
CA LEU A 10 16.08 -3.50 19.62
C LEU A 10 17.62 -3.44 19.62
N LEU A 11 18.20 -2.71 18.67
CA LEU A 11 19.64 -2.56 18.60
C LEU A 11 20.21 -1.79 19.79
N ALA A 12 19.54 -0.74 20.24
CA ALA A 12 19.98 0.03 21.40
C ALA A 12 20.06 -0.83 22.68
N GLY A 13 19.17 -1.82 22.81
CA GLY A 13 19.16 -2.78 23.92
C GLY A 13 20.15 -3.93 23.78
N SER A 14 20.86 -4.07 22.65
CA SER A 14 21.76 -5.19 22.36
C SER A 14 23.23 -4.78 22.47
N PRO A 15 24.16 -5.74 22.75
CA PRO A 15 25.61 -5.48 22.66
C PRO A 15 26.05 -4.96 21.29
N LEU A 16 25.34 -5.31 20.22
CA LEU A 16 25.57 -4.81 18.86
C LEU A 16 25.22 -3.32 18.72
N GLY A 17 24.32 -2.79 19.54
CA GLY A 17 23.95 -1.38 19.57
C GLY A 17 25.10 -0.44 20.00
N ARG A 18 26.15 -0.99 20.61
CA ARG A 18 27.39 -0.26 20.98
C ARG A 18 28.46 -0.31 19.88
N SER A 19 28.19 -0.98 18.77
CA SER A 19 29.13 -1.14 17.67
C SER A 19 28.89 -0.10 16.56
N VAL A 20 29.78 -0.05 15.57
CA VAL A 20 29.65 0.76 14.34
C VAL A 20 28.29 0.58 13.65
N TYR A 21 27.62 -0.56 13.87
CA TYR A 21 26.27 -0.79 13.33
C TYR A 21 25.18 0.07 13.94
N ALA A 22 25.35 0.67 15.11
CA ALA A 22 24.37 1.60 15.69
C ALA A 22 24.22 2.87 14.86
N SER A 23 25.32 3.40 14.32
CA SER A 23 25.30 4.55 13.43
C SER A 23 24.68 4.27 12.06
N THR A 24 24.59 2.99 11.67
CA THR A 24 24.04 2.55 10.38
C THR A 24 22.53 2.30 10.39
N ASN A 25 21.85 2.69 11.47
CA ASN A 25 20.41 2.48 11.68
C ASN A 25 19.55 3.68 11.30
N ALA A 26 20.18 4.76 10.85
CA ALA A 26 19.45 5.93 10.40
C ALA A 26 18.56 5.57 9.19
N LEU A 27 17.35 6.15 9.13
CA LEU A 27 16.42 5.95 8.01
C LEU A 27 17.05 6.31 6.67
N SER A 28 17.94 7.32 6.64
CA SER A 28 18.69 7.73 5.46
C SER A 28 19.58 6.61 4.89
N ILE A 29 20.05 5.70 5.73
CA ILE A 29 20.92 4.59 5.33
C ILE A 29 20.10 3.43 4.74
N ALA A 30 18.84 3.28 5.10
CA ALA A 30 18.00 2.16 4.66
C ALA A 30 17.89 2.09 3.12
N SER A 31 17.57 3.22 2.48
CA SER A 31 17.55 3.30 1.00
C SER A 31 18.94 3.22 0.40
N GLY A 32 19.94 3.85 1.04
CA GLY A 32 21.33 3.82 0.59
C GLY A 32 21.91 2.40 0.53
N ARG A 33 21.58 1.53 1.49
CA ARG A 33 21.98 0.10 1.47
C ARG A 33 21.42 -0.65 0.28
N VAL A 34 20.17 -0.39 -0.09
CA VAL A 34 19.55 -0.99 -1.27
C VAL A 34 20.26 -0.52 -2.53
N SER A 35 20.49 0.79 -2.65
CA SER A 35 21.23 1.37 -3.77
C SER A 35 22.65 0.81 -3.87
N PHE A 36 23.36 0.70 -2.75
CA PHE A 36 24.70 0.12 -2.69
C PHE A 36 24.73 -1.34 -3.14
N ALA A 37 23.81 -2.16 -2.60
CA ALA A 37 23.75 -3.59 -2.91
C ALA A 37 23.38 -3.88 -4.37
N LEU A 38 22.58 -3.00 -4.99
CA LEU A 38 22.11 -3.17 -6.37
C LEU A 38 22.89 -2.31 -7.38
N GLY A 39 23.89 -1.53 -6.94
CA GLY A 39 24.68 -0.65 -7.80
C GLY A 39 23.88 0.52 -8.39
N LEU A 40 22.80 0.99 -7.73
CA LEU A 40 21.94 2.05 -8.22
C LEU A 40 22.58 3.43 -7.93
N GLN A 41 22.56 4.34 -8.92
CA GLN A 41 23.20 5.65 -8.85
C GLN A 41 22.23 6.85 -8.95
N GLY A 42 20.95 6.58 -9.17
CA GLY A 42 19.93 7.63 -9.26
C GLY A 42 19.53 8.21 -7.88
N PRO A 43 18.53 9.09 -7.84
CA PRO A 43 18.02 9.68 -6.60
C PRO A 43 17.67 8.60 -5.57
N CYS A 44 18.09 8.78 -4.33
CA CYS A 44 17.92 7.83 -3.26
C CYS A 44 17.43 8.53 -1.98
N ALA A 45 16.24 8.17 -1.51
CA ALA A 45 15.64 8.75 -0.31
C ALA A 45 14.78 7.74 0.46
N SER A 46 14.73 7.90 1.77
CA SER A 46 13.78 7.22 2.65
C SER A 46 12.66 8.17 3.05
N PHE A 47 11.42 7.69 2.97
CA PHE A 47 10.23 8.44 3.35
C PHE A 47 9.58 7.80 4.57
N GLU A 48 9.32 8.61 5.58
CA GLU A 48 8.56 8.25 6.77
C GLU A 48 7.37 9.19 6.90
N THR A 49 6.24 8.78 6.39
CA THR A 49 4.96 9.48 6.48
C THR A 49 3.86 8.54 6.97
N ALA A 50 4.21 7.68 7.92
CA ALA A 50 3.37 6.62 8.45
C ALA A 50 2.77 5.76 7.31
N CYS A 51 1.45 5.56 7.32
CA CYS A 51 0.79 4.64 6.38
C CYS A 51 0.90 5.08 4.91
N SER A 52 1.14 6.35 4.62
CA SER A 52 1.33 6.84 3.25
C SER A 52 2.76 6.70 2.71
N ALA A 53 3.72 6.30 3.55
CA ALA A 53 5.15 6.37 3.26
C ALA A 53 5.57 5.74 1.92
N SER A 54 5.11 4.53 1.62
CA SER A 54 5.46 3.87 0.36
C SER A 54 4.77 4.47 -0.86
N LEU A 55 3.57 5.04 -0.71
CA LEU A 55 2.90 5.71 -1.83
C LEU A 55 3.52 7.08 -2.10
N VAL A 56 3.99 7.78 -1.06
CA VAL A 56 4.82 9.00 -1.18
C VAL A 56 6.15 8.68 -1.88
N ALA A 57 6.78 7.54 -1.56
CA ALA A 57 7.97 7.07 -2.28
C ALA A 57 7.66 6.81 -3.77
N GLY A 58 6.50 6.21 -4.08
CA GLY A 58 6.03 6.02 -5.46
C GLY A 58 5.80 7.33 -6.20
N HIS A 59 5.19 8.33 -5.53
CA HIS A 59 5.04 9.68 -6.08
C HIS A 59 6.41 10.32 -6.39
N SER A 60 7.36 10.26 -5.47
CA SER A 60 8.70 10.78 -5.66
C SER A 60 9.43 10.08 -6.83
N ALA A 61 9.28 8.76 -6.94
CA ALA A 61 9.81 7.97 -8.05
C ALA A 61 9.26 8.45 -9.41
N ALA A 62 7.93 8.69 -9.48
CA ALA A 62 7.30 9.19 -10.70
C ALA A 62 7.82 10.58 -11.08
N ARG A 63 8.02 11.48 -10.10
CA ARG A 63 8.58 12.83 -10.33
C ARG A 63 10.03 12.76 -10.81
N ALA A 64 10.88 11.94 -10.21
CA ALA A 64 12.26 11.74 -10.66
C ALA A 64 12.33 11.26 -12.13
N LEU A 65 11.44 10.35 -12.52
CA LEU A 65 11.33 9.89 -13.89
C LEU A 65 10.83 11.00 -14.84
N GLN A 66 9.85 11.80 -14.44
CA GLN A 66 9.36 12.94 -15.23
C GLN A 66 10.45 14.00 -15.45
N HIS A 67 11.27 14.25 -14.42
CA HIS A 67 12.40 15.19 -14.51
C HIS A 67 13.66 14.58 -15.14
N THR A 68 13.59 13.35 -15.64
CA THR A 68 14.72 12.66 -16.29
C THR A 68 15.95 12.45 -15.40
N GLU A 69 15.76 12.46 -14.08
CA GLU A 69 16.84 12.21 -13.11
C GLU A 69 17.31 10.75 -13.11
N CYS A 70 16.46 9.84 -13.59
CA CYS A 70 16.76 8.42 -13.79
C CYS A 70 15.89 7.83 -14.90
N SER A 71 16.26 6.65 -15.41
CA SER A 71 15.49 5.89 -16.41
C SER A 71 14.50 4.92 -15.78
N ALA A 72 14.82 4.44 -14.59
CA ALA A 72 13.98 3.55 -13.78
C ALA A 72 14.18 3.85 -12.30
N HIS A 73 13.18 3.61 -11.49
CA HIS A 73 13.19 3.85 -10.06
C HIS A 73 12.57 2.67 -9.30
N LEU A 74 13.20 2.25 -8.20
CA LEU A 74 12.66 1.24 -7.29
C LEU A 74 11.87 1.94 -6.16
N ALA A 75 10.56 1.82 -6.16
CA ALA A 75 9.70 2.25 -5.05
C ALA A 75 9.40 1.05 -4.16
N ALA A 76 9.74 1.14 -2.88
CA ALA A 76 9.54 0.03 -1.94
C ALA A 76 8.93 0.52 -0.62
N GLY A 77 8.27 -0.40 0.08
CA GLY A 77 7.78 -0.23 1.42
C GLY A 77 8.10 -1.45 2.27
N VAL A 78 8.50 -1.23 3.52
CA VAL A 78 8.79 -2.31 4.45
C VAL A 78 8.23 -1.99 5.83
N ASN A 79 7.61 -2.98 6.45
CA ASN A 79 7.15 -2.93 7.83
C ASN A 79 7.42 -4.25 8.54
N LEU A 80 8.07 -4.19 9.69
CA LEU A 80 8.32 -5.33 10.57
C LEU A 80 7.81 -5.00 11.98
N MET A 81 7.14 -5.95 12.61
CA MET A 81 6.64 -5.85 13.98
C MET A 81 7.59 -6.58 14.91
N LEU A 82 8.60 -5.88 15.40
CA LEU A 82 9.70 -6.46 16.18
C LEU A 82 9.52 -6.27 17.69
N LEU A 83 8.70 -5.29 18.12
CA LEU A 83 8.49 -4.95 19.51
C LEU A 83 7.02 -4.99 19.89
N GLN A 84 6.72 -5.71 20.96
CA GLN A 84 5.38 -5.75 21.55
C GLN A 84 4.93 -4.37 22.06
N ALA A 85 5.86 -3.54 22.55
CA ALA A 85 5.57 -2.22 23.07
C ALA A 85 4.88 -1.30 22.04
N SER A 86 5.26 -1.37 20.77
CA SER A 86 4.62 -0.59 19.71
C SER A 86 3.17 -1.02 19.48
N SER A 87 2.91 -2.34 19.51
CA SER A 87 1.55 -2.87 19.39
C SER A 87 0.68 -2.47 20.59
N ILE A 88 1.22 -2.52 21.80
CA ILE A 88 0.54 -2.05 23.02
C ILE A 88 0.24 -0.55 22.92
N GLY A 89 1.21 0.25 22.50
CA GLY A 89 1.02 1.71 22.35
C GLY A 89 -0.11 2.07 21.39
N MET A 90 -0.21 1.39 20.24
CA MET A 90 -1.30 1.59 19.29
C MET A 90 -2.66 1.11 19.83
N ALA A 91 -2.68 0.01 20.60
CA ALA A 91 -3.89 -0.49 21.24
C ALA A 91 -4.39 0.48 22.33
N VAL A 92 -3.49 1.01 23.17
CA VAL A 92 -3.83 2.02 24.19
C VAL A 92 -4.35 3.30 23.55
N ALA A 93 -3.81 3.67 22.38
CA ALA A 93 -4.32 4.81 21.60
C ALA A 93 -5.66 4.53 20.89
N GLY A 94 -6.24 3.34 21.03
CA GLY A 94 -7.52 2.97 20.42
C GLY A 94 -7.46 2.84 18.89
N MET A 95 -6.27 2.60 18.31
CA MET A 95 -6.10 2.53 16.85
C MET A 95 -6.34 1.13 16.29
N THR A 96 -6.10 0.09 17.11
CA THR A 96 -6.16 -1.31 16.65
C THR A 96 -7.49 -1.97 16.99
N SER A 97 -7.94 -2.86 16.10
CA SER A 97 -9.15 -3.65 16.25
C SER A 97 -9.03 -4.67 17.39
N VAL A 98 -10.02 -4.74 18.26
CA VAL A 98 -10.13 -5.78 19.29
C VAL A 98 -10.27 -7.17 18.68
N ALA A 99 -10.92 -7.26 17.51
CA ALA A 99 -11.09 -8.52 16.77
C ALA A 99 -9.84 -8.93 15.96
N GLY A 100 -8.80 -8.10 15.93
CA GLY A 100 -7.57 -8.38 15.17
C GLY A 100 -7.81 -8.47 13.65
N ARG A 101 -8.73 -7.66 13.11
CA ARG A 101 -9.08 -7.62 11.68
C ARG A 101 -9.29 -6.18 11.22
N CYS A 102 -8.96 -5.91 9.94
CA CYS A 102 -9.39 -4.69 9.28
C CYS A 102 -10.78 -4.91 8.68
N HIS A 103 -11.82 -4.53 9.40
CA HIS A 103 -13.21 -4.63 8.96
C HIS A 103 -13.55 -3.48 7.98
N THR A 104 -12.85 -3.42 6.85
CA THR A 104 -12.97 -2.34 5.86
C THR A 104 -14.41 -2.18 5.40
N PHE A 105 -14.97 -0.98 5.62
CA PHE A 105 -16.35 -0.59 5.29
C PHE A 105 -17.45 -1.40 5.99
N ASP A 106 -17.09 -2.34 6.86
CA ASP A 106 -18.05 -3.15 7.60
C ASP A 106 -18.59 -2.39 8.83
N SER A 107 -19.77 -2.75 9.25
CA SER A 107 -20.41 -2.19 10.46
C SER A 107 -19.64 -2.48 11.75
N ARG A 108 -18.75 -3.47 11.74
CA ARG A 108 -17.87 -3.85 12.86
C ARG A 108 -16.53 -3.10 12.86
N ALA A 109 -16.35 -2.10 11.99
CA ALA A 109 -15.11 -1.33 11.91
C ALA A 109 -14.80 -0.66 13.26
N ASP A 110 -13.76 -1.13 13.95
CA ASP A 110 -13.37 -0.73 15.32
C ASP A 110 -11.87 -0.37 15.43
N GLY A 111 -11.14 -0.46 14.32
CA GLY A 111 -9.69 -0.25 14.27
C GLY A 111 -9.04 -1.11 13.21
N PHE A 112 -7.72 -1.02 13.07
CA PHE A 112 -6.98 -1.85 12.11
C PHE A 112 -6.26 -3.02 12.79
N CYS A 113 -5.98 -4.08 12.02
CA CYS A 113 -5.04 -5.12 12.38
C CYS A 113 -3.66 -4.76 11.82
N ARG A 114 -2.64 -4.70 12.66
CA ARG A 114 -1.25 -4.52 12.19
C ARG A 114 -0.80 -5.70 11.32
N GLY A 115 0.02 -5.43 10.33
CA GLY A 115 0.60 -6.45 9.46
C GLY A 115 2.05 -6.15 9.12
N GLU A 116 2.82 -7.20 8.85
CA GLU A 116 4.17 -7.10 8.30
C GLU A 116 4.13 -7.19 6.78
N GLY A 117 5.14 -6.63 6.14
CA GLY A 117 5.28 -6.76 4.70
C GLY A 117 6.54 -6.10 4.16
N CYS A 118 6.96 -6.61 3.02
CA CYS A 118 7.95 -5.98 2.16
C CYS A 118 7.40 -6.01 0.73
N SER A 119 7.09 -4.85 0.20
CA SER A 119 6.55 -4.70 -1.15
C SER A 119 7.42 -3.74 -1.94
N ALA A 120 7.68 -4.07 -3.20
CA ALA A 120 8.49 -3.24 -4.08
C ALA A 120 7.96 -3.28 -5.51
N GLY A 121 8.11 -2.17 -6.22
CA GLY A 121 7.78 -2.05 -7.62
C GLY A 121 8.84 -1.23 -8.35
N VAL A 122 9.16 -1.63 -9.57
CA VAL A 122 9.99 -0.84 -10.46
C VAL A 122 9.09 0.03 -11.33
N VAL A 123 9.31 1.32 -11.30
CA VAL A 123 8.67 2.31 -12.20
C VAL A 123 9.72 2.76 -13.20
N SER A 124 9.42 2.67 -14.49
CA SER A 124 10.34 3.10 -15.53
C SER A 124 9.63 3.94 -16.60
N ARG A 125 10.41 4.63 -17.41
CA ARG A 125 9.89 5.31 -18.59
C ARG A 125 9.43 4.25 -19.60
N ILE A 126 8.36 4.56 -20.31
CA ILE A 126 7.55 3.65 -21.13
C ILE A 126 8.40 2.64 -21.92
N SER A 127 8.07 1.37 -21.73
CA SER A 127 8.38 0.32 -22.69
C SER A 127 7.07 -0.18 -23.31
N GLU A 128 7.09 -0.59 -24.56
CA GLU A 128 5.92 -1.08 -25.30
C GLU A 128 5.26 -2.33 -24.71
N THR A 129 5.87 -2.91 -23.69
CA THR A 129 5.48 -4.19 -23.07
C THR A 129 4.76 -4.06 -21.72
N TRP A 130 4.53 -2.84 -21.21
CA TRP A 130 3.93 -2.66 -19.90
C TRP A 130 2.41 -2.75 -19.93
N HIS A 131 1.85 -3.62 -19.05
CA HIS A 131 0.40 -3.80 -18.93
C HIS A 131 -0.28 -2.72 -18.07
N VAL A 132 0.45 -2.07 -17.17
CA VAL A 132 -0.09 -1.05 -16.25
C VAL A 132 0.81 0.17 -16.23
N ILE A 133 0.20 1.35 -16.32
CA ILE A 133 0.87 2.65 -16.39
C ILE A 133 0.48 3.47 -15.14
N LEU A 134 1.46 4.08 -14.49
CA LEU A 134 1.22 5.13 -13.49
C LEU A 134 0.93 6.43 -14.26
N ARG A 135 -0.33 6.86 -14.26
CA ARG A 135 -0.80 8.04 -15.02
C ARG A 135 -0.62 9.34 -14.28
N GLY A 136 -0.84 9.32 -12.96
CA GLY A 136 -0.74 10.51 -12.15
C GLY A 136 -0.70 10.20 -10.67
N SER A 137 -0.27 11.18 -9.89
CA SER A 137 -0.16 11.05 -8.45
C SER A 137 -0.21 12.40 -7.75
N ALA A 138 -0.69 12.42 -6.52
CA ALA A 138 -0.68 13.60 -5.67
C ALA A 138 -0.33 13.22 -4.23
N VAL A 139 0.30 14.16 -3.53
CA VAL A 139 0.55 14.12 -2.09
C VAL A 139 0.04 15.42 -1.49
N ARG A 140 -0.64 15.35 -0.37
CA ARG A 140 -1.17 16.50 0.36
C ARG A 140 -1.03 16.30 1.85
N GLN A 141 -1.33 17.35 2.61
CA GLN A 141 -1.47 17.34 4.06
C GLN A 141 -2.93 17.63 4.40
N ASP A 142 -3.46 16.95 5.43
CA ASP A 142 -4.82 17.17 5.95
C ASP A 142 -5.03 18.60 6.46
N GLY A 143 -3.95 19.28 6.83
CA GLY A 143 -4.01 20.61 7.41
C GLY A 143 -4.71 20.60 8.76
N ARG A 144 -5.48 21.64 9.06
CA ARG A 144 -6.23 21.75 10.31
C ARG A 144 -7.48 20.89 10.24
N SER A 145 -7.42 19.71 10.85
CA SER A 145 -8.53 18.79 11.05
C SER A 145 -9.09 18.91 12.50
N ALA A 146 -10.02 18.04 12.88
CA ALA A 146 -10.61 18.05 14.24
C ALA A 146 -9.58 17.71 15.33
N SER A 147 -8.56 16.91 15.01
CA SER A 147 -7.38 16.63 15.85
C SER A 147 -6.20 16.27 14.98
N LEU A 148 -4.98 16.17 15.56
CA LEU A 148 -3.77 15.81 14.81
C LEU A 148 -3.89 14.50 14.02
N THR A 149 -4.67 13.55 14.52
CA THR A 149 -4.85 12.22 13.93
C THR A 149 -6.20 12.02 13.23
N ALA A 150 -7.07 13.03 13.27
CA ALA A 150 -8.38 12.93 12.62
C ALA A 150 -8.26 13.20 11.12
N PRO A 151 -8.85 12.34 10.26
CA PRO A 151 -8.80 12.54 8.82
C PRO A 151 -9.61 13.78 8.39
N ASN A 152 -9.19 14.42 7.29
CA ASN A 152 -9.86 15.58 6.71
C ASN A 152 -10.46 15.24 5.34
N GLY A 153 -11.78 15.11 5.27
CA GLY A 153 -12.49 14.77 4.05
C GLY A 153 -12.30 15.79 2.91
N GLN A 154 -12.17 17.08 3.21
CA GLN A 154 -11.92 18.10 2.18
C GLN A 154 -10.51 17.98 1.59
N ALA A 155 -9.52 17.70 2.43
CA ALA A 155 -8.15 17.46 1.99
C ALA A 155 -8.08 16.19 1.11
N GLN A 156 -8.78 15.12 1.48
CA GLN A 156 -8.86 13.91 0.68
C GLN A 156 -9.52 14.15 -0.68
N GLN A 157 -10.63 14.91 -0.74
CA GLN A 157 -11.25 15.31 -2.02
C GLN A 157 -10.29 16.10 -2.90
N GLY A 158 -9.59 17.07 -2.32
CA GLY A 158 -8.58 17.86 -3.02
C GLY A 158 -7.41 17.00 -3.52
N LEU A 159 -7.00 15.97 -2.75
CA LEU A 159 -5.99 14.99 -3.15
C LEU A 159 -6.44 14.17 -4.37
N LEU A 160 -7.65 13.60 -4.32
CA LEU A 160 -8.22 12.80 -5.41
C LEU A 160 -8.31 13.61 -6.71
N ARG A 161 -8.87 14.84 -6.64
CA ARG A 161 -8.94 15.73 -7.79
C ARG A 161 -7.56 16.12 -8.33
N GLY A 162 -6.59 16.38 -7.43
CA GLY A 162 -5.21 16.69 -7.84
C GLY A 162 -4.53 15.53 -8.55
N ALA A 163 -4.72 14.29 -8.11
CA ALA A 163 -4.18 13.13 -8.78
C ALA A 163 -4.84 12.85 -10.14
N LEU A 164 -6.15 13.07 -10.26
CA LEU A 164 -6.88 12.99 -11.54
C LEU A 164 -6.39 14.05 -12.52
N GLN A 165 -6.18 15.28 -12.06
CA GLN A 165 -5.62 16.36 -12.87
C GLN A 165 -4.22 16.03 -13.36
N ASP A 166 -3.34 15.51 -12.51
CA ASP A 166 -1.99 15.06 -12.88
C ASP A 166 -2.03 13.91 -13.90
N ALA A 167 -3.03 13.02 -13.77
CA ALA A 167 -3.27 11.94 -14.72
C ALA A 167 -3.88 12.40 -16.06
N SER A 168 -4.34 13.64 -16.15
CA SER A 168 -5.16 14.16 -17.28
C SER A 168 -6.39 13.30 -17.51
N LEU A 169 -7.05 12.85 -16.42
CA LEU A 169 -8.25 12.04 -16.46
C LEU A 169 -9.43 12.74 -15.77
N GLN A 170 -10.62 12.49 -16.30
CA GLN A 170 -11.86 12.86 -15.63
C GLN A 170 -12.27 11.77 -14.64
N ALA A 171 -13.03 12.11 -13.61
CA ALA A 171 -13.48 11.17 -12.58
C ALA A 171 -14.28 9.99 -13.16
N GLN A 172 -15.05 10.23 -14.26
CA GLN A 172 -15.84 9.20 -14.96
C GLN A 172 -14.98 8.08 -15.56
N ALA A 173 -13.68 8.31 -15.76
CA ALA A 173 -12.78 7.30 -16.28
C ALA A 173 -12.32 6.28 -15.22
N ILE A 174 -12.56 6.56 -13.94
CA ILE A 174 -12.16 5.67 -12.85
C ILE A 174 -13.18 4.54 -12.70
N SER A 175 -12.72 3.31 -12.82
CA SER A 175 -13.51 2.08 -12.69
C SER A 175 -13.15 1.24 -11.47
N GLY A 176 -12.03 1.51 -10.81
CA GLY A 176 -11.60 0.84 -9.59
C GLY A 176 -10.94 1.78 -8.58
N ASN A 177 -11.10 1.51 -7.30
CA ASN A 177 -10.41 2.23 -6.24
C ASN A 177 -9.96 1.30 -5.13
N GLU A 178 -8.65 1.17 -4.97
CA GLU A 178 -8.01 0.58 -3.80
C GLU A 178 -7.96 1.64 -2.71
N THR A 179 -8.86 1.55 -1.77
CA THR A 179 -9.02 2.55 -0.71
C THR A 179 -7.96 2.39 0.37
N HIS A 180 -7.75 3.43 1.16
CA HIS A 180 -7.00 3.30 2.39
C HIS A 180 -7.66 2.28 3.33
N GLY A 181 -8.96 2.38 3.57
CA GLY A 181 -9.83 1.30 4.07
C GLY A 181 -9.28 0.50 5.25
N THR A 182 -8.91 1.17 6.33
CA THR A 182 -8.28 0.53 7.49
C THR A 182 -9.26 -0.22 8.41
N GLY A 183 -10.56 -0.03 8.22
CA GLY A 183 -11.58 -0.58 9.12
C GLY A 183 -11.73 0.23 10.41
N THR A 184 -11.52 1.54 10.34
CA THR A 184 -11.70 2.42 11.48
C THR A 184 -13.07 3.09 11.45
N ALA A 185 -13.70 3.24 12.64
CA ALA A 185 -15.05 3.79 12.76
C ALA A 185 -15.20 5.20 12.17
N LEU A 186 -14.16 6.01 12.25
CA LEU A 186 -14.13 7.38 11.73
C LEU A 186 -13.55 7.47 10.31
N GLY A 187 -12.47 6.76 10.05
CA GLY A 187 -11.71 6.89 8.80
C GLY A 187 -12.48 6.40 7.58
N ASP A 188 -13.07 5.22 7.66
CA ASP A 188 -13.78 4.61 6.53
C ASP A 188 -14.98 5.45 6.03
N PRO A 189 -15.86 6.01 6.91
CA PRO A 189 -16.92 6.91 6.46
C PRO A 189 -16.43 8.21 5.82
N ILE A 190 -15.35 8.81 6.35
CA ILE A 190 -14.77 10.05 5.80
C ILE A 190 -14.15 9.77 4.44
N GLU A 191 -13.41 8.67 4.28
CA GLU A 191 -12.86 8.25 2.99
C GLU A 191 -13.96 7.96 1.97
N ALA A 192 -14.99 7.20 2.35
CA ALA A 192 -16.13 6.91 1.48
C ALA A 192 -16.85 8.18 1.03
N GLY A 193 -17.05 9.16 1.94
CA GLY A 193 -17.63 10.45 1.62
C GLY A 193 -16.75 11.29 0.68
N SER A 194 -15.43 11.22 0.86
CA SER A 194 -14.47 11.92 0.01
C SER A 194 -14.43 11.34 -1.40
N LEU A 195 -14.42 10.02 -1.51
CA LEU A 195 -14.51 9.29 -2.79
C LEU A 195 -15.85 9.58 -3.48
N ALA A 196 -16.94 9.56 -2.72
CA ALA A 196 -18.27 9.88 -3.21
C ALA A 196 -18.31 11.26 -3.87
N ALA A 197 -17.81 12.29 -3.18
CA ALA A 197 -17.82 13.67 -3.66
C ALA A 197 -16.81 13.98 -4.78
N ALA A 198 -15.72 13.24 -4.87
CA ALA A 198 -14.66 13.53 -5.85
C ALA A 198 -14.69 12.62 -7.07
N VAL A 199 -15.29 11.42 -6.98
CA VAL A 199 -15.27 10.41 -8.04
C VAL A 199 -16.64 9.85 -8.35
N LEU A 200 -17.40 9.37 -7.33
CA LEU A 200 -18.64 8.64 -7.59
C LEU A 200 -19.76 9.53 -8.10
N ALA A 201 -19.84 10.78 -7.62
CA ALA A 201 -20.86 11.74 -8.04
C ALA A 201 -20.78 12.12 -9.53
N GLU A 202 -19.60 11.97 -10.12
CA GLU A 202 -19.32 12.28 -11.51
C GLU A 202 -19.54 11.10 -12.46
N GLN A 203 -19.87 9.90 -11.93
CA GLN A 203 -20.03 8.70 -12.76
C GLN A 203 -21.26 8.81 -13.68
N ARG A 204 -21.13 8.25 -14.88
CA ARG A 204 -22.23 8.19 -15.84
C ARG A 204 -23.30 7.18 -15.41
N PRO A 205 -24.57 7.35 -15.82
CA PRO A 205 -25.59 6.31 -15.65
C PRO A 205 -25.11 4.96 -16.20
N GLY A 206 -25.19 3.90 -15.38
CA GLY A 206 -24.72 2.57 -15.73
C GLY A 206 -23.23 2.30 -15.54
N GLY A 207 -22.43 3.32 -15.19
CA GLY A 207 -21.06 3.12 -14.73
C GLY A 207 -21.04 2.68 -13.26
N ALA A 208 -20.01 1.98 -12.84
CA ALA A 208 -19.79 1.67 -11.43
C ALA A 208 -18.28 1.67 -11.11
N VAL A 209 -17.94 2.02 -9.87
CA VAL A 209 -16.56 1.97 -9.37
C VAL A 209 -16.42 0.81 -8.38
N VAL A 210 -15.48 -0.07 -8.63
CA VAL A 210 -15.15 -1.16 -7.69
C VAL A 210 -14.30 -0.59 -6.57
N CYS A 211 -14.76 -0.70 -5.33
CA CYS A 211 -14.09 -0.17 -4.14
C CYS A 211 -13.72 -1.31 -3.19
N GLY A 212 -12.48 -1.32 -2.72
CA GLY A 212 -12.02 -2.30 -1.75
C GLY A 212 -10.67 -1.95 -1.15
N SER A 213 -10.21 -2.75 -0.20
CA SER A 213 -8.87 -2.60 0.37
C SER A 213 -8.22 -3.96 0.63
N ILE A 214 -6.95 -4.09 0.22
CA ILE A 214 -6.12 -5.26 0.52
C ILE A 214 -6.00 -5.50 2.03
N LYS A 215 -6.20 -4.46 2.83
CA LYS A 215 -6.11 -4.53 4.30
C LYS A 215 -7.16 -5.45 4.92
N ALA A 216 -8.35 -5.55 4.30
CA ALA A 216 -9.37 -6.50 4.70
C ALA A 216 -8.90 -7.97 4.58
N ASN A 217 -7.91 -8.23 3.72
CA ASN A 217 -7.39 -9.56 3.42
C ASN A 217 -6.10 -9.87 4.18
N LEU A 218 -5.17 -8.91 4.26
CA LEU A 218 -3.80 -9.11 4.79
C LEU A 218 -3.51 -8.34 6.08
N GLY A 219 -4.42 -7.48 6.53
CA GLY A 219 -4.14 -6.52 7.59
C GLY A 219 -3.45 -5.27 7.07
N HIS A 220 -3.16 -4.34 7.96
CA HIS A 220 -2.56 -3.05 7.64
C HIS A 220 -1.03 -3.12 7.75
N GLY A 221 -0.36 -3.17 6.62
CA GLY A 221 1.11 -3.20 6.52
C GLY A 221 1.79 -1.85 6.77
N GLU A 222 1.10 -0.90 7.41
CA GLU A 222 1.62 0.42 7.79
C GLU A 222 2.42 1.09 6.65
N SER A 223 3.72 1.24 6.78
CA SER A 223 4.57 1.89 5.77
C SER A 223 4.58 1.20 4.39
N THR A 224 4.31 -0.11 4.31
CA THR A 224 4.21 -0.83 3.03
C THR A 224 2.80 -0.77 2.40
N ALA A 225 1.79 -0.31 3.13
CA ALA A 225 0.38 -0.40 2.72
C ALA A 225 0.10 0.25 1.35
N GLY A 226 0.75 1.37 1.05
CA GLY A 226 0.56 2.08 -0.22
C GLY A 226 1.00 1.28 -1.43
N VAL A 227 2.22 0.71 -1.41
CA VAL A 227 2.72 -0.13 -2.52
C VAL A 227 1.98 -1.46 -2.58
N SER A 228 1.60 -2.05 -1.45
CA SER A 228 0.78 -3.27 -1.44
C SER A 228 -0.57 -3.05 -2.13
N GLY A 229 -1.23 -1.92 -1.84
CA GLY A 229 -2.46 -1.52 -2.51
C GLY A 229 -2.26 -1.24 -4.01
N LEU A 230 -1.15 -0.59 -4.36
CA LEU A 230 -0.77 -0.35 -5.75
C LEU A 230 -0.60 -1.65 -6.53
N LEU A 231 0.11 -2.62 -5.96
CA LEU A 231 0.30 -3.95 -6.57
C LEU A 231 -1.03 -4.70 -6.71
N ARG A 232 -1.91 -4.65 -5.69
CA ARG A 232 -3.25 -5.25 -5.78
C ARG A 232 -4.06 -4.67 -6.93
N LEU A 233 -4.11 -3.32 -7.04
CA LEU A 233 -4.85 -2.66 -8.11
C LEU A 233 -4.23 -2.96 -9.47
N ALA A 234 -2.90 -2.91 -9.60
CA ALA A 234 -2.20 -3.21 -10.84
C ALA A 234 -2.51 -4.64 -11.35
N LEU A 235 -2.50 -5.63 -10.46
CA LEU A 235 -2.88 -7.00 -10.79
C LEU A 235 -4.36 -7.11 -11.15
N GLY A 236 -5.23 -6.40 -10.43
CA GLY A 236 -6.66 -6.36 -10.73
C GLY A 236 -6.96 -5.79 -12.11
N LEU A 237 -6.29 -4.68 -12.48
CA LEU A 237 -6.39 -4.08 -13.81
C LEU A 237 -5.88 -5.03 -14.90
N ALA A 238 -4.67 -5.60 -14.70
CA ALA A 238 -4.05 -6.49 -15.68
C ALA A 238 -4.88 -7.77 -15.94
N ASN A 239 -5.50 -8.32 -14.90
CA ASN A 239 -6.30 -9.55 -14.99
C ASN A 239 -7.79 -9.28 -15.27
N GLY A 240 -8.24 -8.04 -15.19
CA GLY A 240 -9.66 -7.70 -15.26
C GLY A 240 -10.47 -8.26 -14.08
N GLU A 241 -9.88 -8.31 -12.90
CA GLU A 241 -10.44 -8.91 -11.69
C GLU A 241 -10.63 -7.88 -10.57
N ALA A 242 -11.71 -8.03 -9.83
CA ALA A 242 -12.00 -7.27 -8.62
C ALA A 242 -11.83 -8.17 -7.38
N PRO A 243 -10.72 -8.06 -6.65
CA PRO A 243 -10.49 -8.85 -5.45
C PRO A 243 -11.49 -8.53 -4.34
N SER A 244 -11.82 -9.54 -3.53
CA SER A 244 -12.78 -9.41 -2.44
C SER A 244 -12.28 -8.51 -1.30
N ASN A 245 -13.24 -7.91 -0.61
CA ASN A 245 -13.10 -7.31 0.72
C ASN A 245 -13.46 -8.39 1.75
N ALA A 246 -12.49 -9.19 2.18
CA ALA A 246 -12.73 -10.45 2.91
C ALA A 246 -13.53 -10.29 4.20
N GLN A 247 -13.47 -9.12 4.86
CA GLN A 247 -14.13 -8.85 6.13
C GLN A 247 -15.47 -8.12 5.98
N LEU A 248 -15.92 -7.82 4.78
CA LEU A 248 -17.17 -7.10 4.55
C LEU A 248 -18.38 -8.07 4.57
N HIS A 249 -19.12 -8.04 5.66
CA HIS A 249 -20.36 -8.82 5.83
C HIS A 249 -21.59 -7.92 5.84
N ALA A 250 -21.52 -6.77 6.53
CA ALA A 250 -22.60 -5.81 6.61
C ALA A 250 -22.03 -4.40 6.43
N LEU A 251 -22.51 -3.70 5.42
CA LEU A 251 -22.01 -2.35 5.10
C LEU A 251 -22.30 -1.38 6.25
N ASN A 252 -21.26 -0.65 6.68
CA ASN A 252 -21.36 0.39 7.70
C ASN A 252 -22.44 1.42 7.32
N PRO A 253 -23.39 1.74 8.21
CA PRO A 253 -24.49 2.68 7.92
C PRO A 253 -24.02 4.06 7.45
N HIS A 254 -22.90 4.56 7.99
CA HIS A 254 -22.32 5.85 7.59
C HIS A 254 -21.70 5.78 6.20
N VAL A 255 -21.01 4.68 5.86
CA VAL A 255 -20.49 4.43 4.50
C VAL A 255 -21.67 4.33 3.52
N ARG A 256 -22.71 3.57 3.87
CA ARG A 256 -23.94 3.46 3.06
C ARG A 256 -24.60 4.83 2.83
N SER A 257 -24.67 5.67 3.86
CA SER A 257 -25.22 7.01 3.74
C SER A 257 -24.38 7.90 2.84
N ALA A 258 -23.05 7.85 2.98
CA ALA A 258 -22.11 8.65 2.19
C ALA A 258 -22.11 8.27 0.70
N THR A 259 -22.33 7.00 0.36
CA THR A 259 -22.35 6.49 -1.01
C THR A 259 -23.73 6.23 -1.58
N ARG A 260 -24.80 6.68 -0.87
CA ARG A 260 -26.20 6.46 -1.25
C ARG A 260 -26.48 6.93 -2.69
N SER A 261 -27.08 6.07 -3.47
CA SER A 261 -27.47 6.32 -4.86
C SER A 261 -26.29 6.58 -5.82
N MET A 262 -25.07 6.36 -5.39
CA MET A 262 -23.88 6.48 -6.23
C MET A 262 -23.43 5.12 -6.74
N PRO A 263 -22.97 5.02 -8.00
CA PRO A 263 -22.63 3.74 -8.62
C PRO A 263 -21.30 3.21 -8.09
N ASN A 264 -21.35 2.39 -7.05
CA ASN A 264 -20.18 1.73 -6.50
C ASN A 264 -20.48 0.25 -6.20
N VAL A 265 -19.45 -0.57 -6.22
CA VAL A 265 -19.51 -1.99 -5.87
C VAL A 265 -18.37 -2.31 -4.92
N MET A 266 -18.70 -2.96 -3.81
CA MET A 266 -17.73 -3.45 -2.81
C MET A 266 -17.77 -4.98 -2.82
N PRO A 267 -16.90 -5.66 -3.57
CA PRO A 267 -16.95 -7.11 -3.73
C PRO A 267 -16.70 -7.85 -2.42
N CYS A 268 -17.54 -8.83 -2.07
CA CYS A 268 -17.32 -9.73 -0.94
C CYS A 268 -16.65 -11.06 -1.36
N GLN A 269 -16.52 -11.29 -2.66
CA GLN A 269 -15.83 -12.42 -3.26
C GLN A 269 -15.05 -11.99 -4.49
N LEU A 270 -14.06 -12.77 -4.91
CA LEU A 270 -13.33 -12.51 -6.16
C LEU A 270 -14.30 -12.51 -7.33
N THR A 271 -14.29 -11.44 -8.09
CA THR A 271 -15.22 -11.24 -9.20
C THR A 271 -14.46 -10.77 -10.43
N ARG A 272 -14.88 -11.20 -11.62
CA ARG A 272 -14.33 -10.66 -12.86
C ARG A 272 -14.88 -9.26 -13.11
N GLY A 273 -14.03 -8.30 -13.49
CA GLY A 273 -14.39 -6.90 -13.67
C GLY A 273 -15.59 -6.71 -14.62
N ARG A 274 -15.66 -7.48 -15.71
CA ARG A 274 -16.81 -7.47 -16.65
C ARG A 274 -18.15 -7.88 -16.02
N MET A 275 -18.13 -8.74 -14.99
CA MET A 275 -19.37 -9.16 -14.31
C MET A 275 -19.88 -8.06 -13.37
N VAL A 276 -18.98 -7.18 -12.90
CA VAL A 276 -19.30 -6.11 -11.94
C VAL A 276 -19.66 -4.81 -12.65
N LEU A 277 -18.93 -4.49 -13.72
CA LEU A 277 -19.03 -3.24 -14.45
C LEU A 277 -19.87 -3.37 -15.76
N GLY A 278 -20.50 -4.52 -15.98
CA GLY A 278 -21.18 -4.81 -17.24
C GLY A 278 -20.20 -4.99 -18.40
N ALA A 279 -20.46 -4.35 -19.53
CA ALA A 279 -19.59 -4.44 -20.70
C ALA A 279 -18.26 -3.66 -20.58
N GLN A 280 -18.11 -2.83 -19.54
CA GLN A 280 -16.91 -2.00 -19.36
C GLN A 280 -15.78 -2.81 -18.72
N ALA A 281 -14.57 -2.68 -19.25
CA ALA A 281 -13.37 -3.22 -18.64
C ALA A 281 -12.90 -2.28 -17.51
N MET A 282 -12.19 -2.83 -16.51
CA MET A 282 -11.45 -2.02 -15.56
C MET A 282 -10.21 -1.44 -16.26
N GLU A 283 -10.27 -0.17 -16.66
CA GLU A 283 -9.19 0.46 -17.41
C GLU A 283 -8.33 1.40 -16.55
N ASN A 284 -8.96 2.11 -15.61
CA ASN A 284 -8.28 3.05 -14.74
C ASN A 284 -8.71 2.84 -13.29
N GLY A 285 -7.77 3.04 -12.38
CA GLY A 285 -8.07 2.93 -10.97
C GLY A 285 -7.19 3.82 -10.11
N GLY A 286 -7.68 4.12 -8.90
CA GLY A 286 -6.98 4.91 -7.91
C GLY A 286 -6.51 4.09 -6.72
N VAL A 287 -5.41 4.47 -6.10
CA VAL A 287 -4.90 3.90 -4.83
C VAL A 287 -4.73 5.02 -3.83
N SER A 288 -5.36 4.88 -2.68
CA SER A 288 -5.27 5.84 -1.58
C SER A 288 -4.44 5.28 -0.41
N SER A 289 -3.60 6.11 0.18
CA SER A 289 -2.92 5.78 1.43
C SER A 289 -2.77 7.03 2.29
N PHE A 290 -3.31 6.99 3.51
CA PHE A 290 -3.44 8.14 4.38
C PHE A 290 -2.66 7.89 5.69
N GLY A 291 -1.64 8.71 5.95
CA GLY A 291 -0.89 8.67 7.20
C GLY A 291 -1.69 9.31 8.33
N TYR A 292 -1.68 8.70 9.50
CA TYR A 292 -2.40 9.21 10.68
C TYR A 292 -1.89 10.58 11.16
N SER A 293 -0.71 11.00 10.71
CA SER A 293 -0.15 12.34 10.95
C SER A 293 -0.55 13.37 9.89
N GLY A 294 -1.47 13.00 8.99
CA GLY A 294 -2.10 13.86 8.00
C GLY A 294 -1.40 13.93 6.64
N THR A 295 -0.27 13.27 6.42
CA THR A 295 0.28 13.13 5.06
C THR A 295 -0.51 12.10 4.29
N ILE A 296 -1.22 12.52 3.25
CA ILE A 296 -2.10 11.70 2.42
C ILE A 296 -1.58 11.63 0.98
N ALA A 297 -1.67 10.46 0.36
CA ALA A 297 -1.20 10.21 -1.00
C ALA A 297 -2.23 9.44 -1.83
N HIS A 298 -2.31 9.75 -3.12
CA HIS A 298 -3.12 9.04 -4.09
C HIS A 298 -2.37 8.89 -5.41
N VAL A 299 -2.50 7.71 -6.02
CA VAL A 299 -1.91 7.37 -7.31
C VAL A 299 -2.99 6.86 -8.23
N VAL A 300 -2.94 7.26 -9.50
CA VAL A 300 -3.83 6.78 -10.55
C VAL A 300 -3.07 5.86 -11.49
N LEU A 301 -3.57 4.65 -11.64
CA LEU A 301 -3.08 3.65 -12.58
C LEU A 301 -4.02 3.52 -13.77
N ALA A 302 -3.47 3.18 -14.93
CA ALA A 302 -4.23 2.82 -16.12
C ALA A 302 -3.72 1.53 -16.73
N LEU A 303 -4.61 0.78 -17.38
CA LEU A 303 -4.22 -0.32 -18.24
C LEU A 303 -3.50 0.24 -19.47
N GLY A 304 -2.30 -0.26 -19.78
CA GLY A 304 -1.54 0.15 -20.95
C GLY A 304 -2.23 -0.32 -22.22
N GLY A 305 -2.54 0.62 -23.12
CA GLY A 305 -3.09 0.30 -24.44
C GLY A 305 -1.98 -0.17 -25.37
N CYS A 306 -1.77 -1.45 -25.47
CA CYS A 306 -1.39 -2.04 -26.75
C CYS A 306 -2.71 -2.21 -27.52
N GLY A 307 -2.80 -1.68 -28.76
CA GLY A 307 -4.04 -1.65 -29.51
C GLY A 307 -4.81 -2.96 -29.45
N ALA A 308 -6.07 -2.86 -29.14
CA ALA A 308 -7.21 -3.79 -29.08
C ALA A 308 -7.04 -5.27 -29.51
N GLN A 309 -5.89 -5.87 -29.33
CA GLN A 309 -5.74 -7.31 -29.26
C GLN A 309 -5.67 -7.68 -27.79
N LYS A 310 -6.74 -8.32 -27.34
CA LYS A 310 -6.70 -9.15 -26.13
C LYS A 310 -5.36 -9.91 -26.15
N ALA A 311 -4.37 -9.39 -25.46
CA ALA A 311 -3.37 -10.28 -24.93
C ALA A 311 -4.17 -11.15 -23.95
N ALA A 312 -4.63 -12.34 -24.42
CA ALA A 312 -4.66 -13.46 -23.54
C ALA A 312 -3.38 -13.30 -22.74
N VAL A 313 -3.47 -13.17 -21.42
CA VAL A 313 -2.33 -13.36 -20.53
C VAL A 313 -1.69 -14.61 -21.09
N SER A 314 -0.63 -14.38 -21.85
CA SER A 314 0.09 -15.49 -22.43
C SER A 314 0.42 -16.33 -21.23
N PRO A 315 0.15 -17.64 -21.22
CA PRO A 315 0.66 -18.51 -20.20
C PRO A 315 2.20 -18.51 -20.12
N ALA A 316 2.84 -17.57 -20.78
CA ALA A 316 4.24 -17.20 -20.72
C ALA A 316 4.72 -16.54 -19.40
N PHE A 317 3.88 -16.39 -18.39
CA PHE A 317 4.30 -16.76 -17.06
C PHE A 317 4.39 -18.30 -16.91
N GLU A 318 4.35 -19.06 -18.00
CA GLU A 318 5.11 -20.29 -18.09
C GLU A 318 6.52 -19.90 -17.77
N ARG A 319 6.86 -20.20 -16.51
CA ARG A 319 8.19 -20.16 -15.95
C ARG A 319 9.19 -20.57 -17.03
N GLN A 320 9.84 -19.60 -17.70
CA GLN A 320 11.18 -19.88 -18.11
C GLN A 320 11.85 -20.42 -16.86
N PRO A 321 12.47 -21.60 -16.88
CA PRO A 321 13.18 -22.09 -15.73
C PRO A 321 14.35 -21.12 -15.50
N HIS A 322 14.05 -20.00 -14.79
CA HIS A 322 15.11 -19.31 -14.08
C HIS A 322 15.72 -20.40 -13.21
N PRO A 323 17.05 -20.54 -13.19
CA PRO A 323 17.70 -21.48 -12.30
C PRO A 323 17.04 -21.29 -10.95
N LEU A 324 16.38 -22.36 -10.47
CA LEU A 324 15.57 -22.35 -9.27
C LEU A 324 16.37 -21.58 -8.22
N LEU A 325 15.88 -20.41 -7.81
CA LEU A 325 16.41 -19.72 -6.66
C LEU A 325 16.29 -20.71 -5.50
N GLY A 326 17.38 -21.45 -5.27
CA GLY A 326 17.42 -22.46 -4.23
C GLY A 326 17.40 -21.76 -2.90
N TYR A 327 16.29 -21.89 -2.15
CA TYR A 327 16.21 -21.44 -0.78
C TYR A 327 17.15 -22.28 0.07
N HIS A 328 18.32 -21.75 0.40
CA HIS A 328 19.18 -22.34 1.41
C HIS A 328 18.87 -21.73 2.76
N ARG A 329 18.19 -22.49 3.61
CA ARG A 329 18.06 -22.12 5.03
C ARG A 329 19.44 -22.22 5.68
N ARG A 330 20.07 -21.08 5.96
CA ARG A 330 21.22 -21.03 6.86
C ARG A 330 20.71 -20.91 8.30
N ALA A 331 21.00 -21.91 9.11
CA ALA A 331 20.82 -21.81 10.56
C ALA A 331 21.96 -20.95 11.10
N PHE A 332 21.64 -19.78 11.67
CA PHE A 332 22.60 -19.03 12.46
C PHE A 332 22.50 -19.50 13.91
N ALA A 333 23.62 -20.00 14.46
CA ALA A 333 23.70 -20.21 15.88
C ALA A 333 23.92 -18.85 16.57
N TRP A 334 22.91 -18.33 17.23
CA TRP A 334 23.11 -17.24 18.17
C TRP A 334 23.92 -17.79 19.34
N ARG A 335 25.11 -17.26 19.55
CA ARG A 335 25.85 -17.47 20.79
C ARG A 335 25.32 -16.44 21.78
N ASP A 336 24.51 -16.87 22.71
CA ASP A 336 24.27 -16.10 23.92
C ASP A 336 25.60 -15.97 24.68
N THR A 337 26.13 -14.76 24.74
CA THR A 337 27.34 -14.43 25.48
C THR A 337 27.09 -14.25 26.99
N THR A 338 25.86 -14.48 27.45
CA THR A 338 25.52 -14.50 28.86
C THR A 338 25.31 -15.95 29.30
N ALA A 339 26.25 -16.44 30.05
CA ALA A 339 26.09 -17.69 30.78
C ALA A 339 24.94 -17.59 31.79
N SER A 340 23.77 -18.06 31.39
CA SER A 340 22.70 -18.43 32.30
C SER A 340 22.30 -19.86 32.01
N THR A 341 22.43 -20.69 33.01
CA THR A 341 22.01 -22.07 33.10
C THR A 341 20.50 -22.19 32.81
N GLY A 342 20.14 -22.57 31.61
CA GLY A 342 18.75 -22.83 31.22
C GLY A 342 18.66 -23.41 29.82
N SER A 343 18.24 -24.67 29.74
CA SER A 343 18.05 -25.44 28.51
C SER A 343 16.93 -24.86 27.64
N GLY A 344 17.28 -24.07 26.63
CA GLY A 344 16.35 -23.61 25.63
C GLY A 344 17.09 -22.98 24.46
N ARG A 345 17.53 -23.80 23.50
CA ARG A 345 18.11 -23.27 22.23
C ARG A 345 17.00 -22.79 21.31
N THR A 346 16.78 -21.49 21.28
CA THR A 346 15.94 -20.87 20.22
C THR A 346 16.75 -20.84 18.92
N ARG A 347 16.33 -21.57 17.90
CA ARG A 347 16.92 -21.52 16.57
C ARG A 347 16.14 -20.50 15.74
N MET A 348 16.77 -19.38 15.41
CA MET A 348 16.26 -18.50 14.36
C MET A 348 16.78 -18.94 13.01
N HIS A 349 15.92 -18.94 12.01
CA HIS A 349 16.27 -19.22 10.62
C HIS A 349 16.18 -17.92 9.83
N SER A 350 17.22 -17.58 9.09
CA SER A 350 17.16 -16.54 8.07
C SER A 350 17.11 -17.16 6.69
N VAL A 351 16.40 -16.50 5.78
CA VAL A 351 16.37 -16.88 4.36
C VAL A 351 17.37 -15.99 3.63
N CYS A 352 18.42 -16.57 3.08
CA CYS A 352 19.34 -15.87 2.20
C CYS A 352 19.03 -16.26 0.75
N TRP A 353 18.98 -15.25 -0.12
CA TRP A 353 18.90 -15.44 -1.57
C TRP A 353 20.32 -15.62 -2.08
N ALA A 354 20.56 -16.67 -2.81
CA ALA A 354 21.81 -16.89 -3.54
C ALA A 354 21.63 -16.49 -5.00
#